data_7b0fcf816bc363beaef6a401a7bbfe22
#
_entry.id   7b0fcf816bc363beaef6a401a7bbfe22
#
_cell.length_a   1.000
_cell.length_b   1.000
_cell.length_c   1.000
_cell.angle_alpha   90.00
_cell.angle_beta   90.00
_cell.angle_gamma   90.00
#
_symmetry.space_group_name_H-M   'P 1'
#
loop_
_entity.id
_entity.type
_entity.pdbx_description
1 polymer ?
#
loop_
_entity_poly.entity_id
_entity_poly.type
_entity_poly.pdbx_seq_one_letter_code
_entity_poly.pdbx_strand_id
1 'polypeptide(L)'
;LDWQQGGVTRIPGLDPLWLLNHFHFLDAGRPSPDGTVRRPLTFSRYAGVGSHRYPIGFSGDTVITWASLDFQPYFTATASNVGYGWWSHDVGGHFFGYKDDELAIRWTQFGVFAPITRLHSSDGPFNTREPWRYGERARRVMTSYLRLRALPLEELADLAIDARHDLGRRP
;
A
#
# COMPACT_ATOMS: atom_id res chain seq x y z
N LEU A 1 -8.34 -10.49 -2.50
CA LEU A 1 -8.60 -11.44 -1.41
C LEU A 1 -8.49 -10.70 -0.09
N ASP A 2 -9.53 -10.77 0.71
CA ASP A 2 -9.58 -10.13 2.03
C ASP A 2 -10.16 -11.09 3.05
N TRP A 3 -9.87 -10.83 4.34
CA TRP A 3 -10.19 -11.76 5.41
C TRP A 3 -9.69 -13.19 5.11
N GLN A 4 -9.59 -14.04 6.09
CA GLN A 4 -9.04 -15.39 5.91
C GLN A 4 -9.99 -16.37 5.21
N GLN A 5 -11.10 -15.88 4.70
CA GLN A 5 -12.05 -16.63 3.87
C GLN A 5 -12.39 -18.02 4.42
N GLY A 6 -12.86 -18.06 5.67
CA GLY A 6 -13.29 -19.28 6.31
C GLY A 6 -12.47 -19.71 7.54
N GLY A 7 -11.41 -19.02 7.87
CA GLY A 7 -10.64 -19.16 9.11
C GLY A 7 -9.70 -20.36 9.18
N VAL A 8 -10.13 -21.54 8.70
CA VAL A 8 -9.30 -22.79 8.75
C VAL A 8 -9.42 -23.58 7.46
N THR A 9 -8.37 -24.33 7.14
CA THR A 9 -8.40 -25.33 6.07
C THR A 9 -8.58 -26.74 6.66
N ARG A 10 -8.91 -27.70 5.79
CA ARG A 10 -8.94 -29.14 6.17
C ARG A 10 -7.54 -29.74 6.22
N ILE A 11 -6.52 -29.00 5.80
CA ILE A 11 -5.12 -29.43 5.80
C ILE A 11 -4.44 -28.82 7.03
N PRO A 12 -3.99 -29.63 8.00
CA PRO A 12 -3.33 -29.13 9.20
C PRO A 12 -2.12 -28.26 8.86
N GLY A 13 -2.02 -27.09 9.51
CA GLY A 13 -0.90 -26.17 9.35
C GLY A 13 -0.93 -25.32 8.07
N LEU A 14 -1.93 -25.48 7.20
CA LEU A 14 -2.07 -24.65 6.01
C LEU A 14 -3.02 -23.48 6.28
N ASP A 15 -2.49 -22.26 6.13
CA ASP A 15 -3.29 -21.03 6.21
C ASP A 15 -4.24 -20.92 5.02
N PRO A 16 -5.56 -20.63 5.24
CA PRO A 16 -6.52 -20.48 4.16
C PRO A 16 -6.13 -19.43 3.13
N LEU A 17 -5.58 -18.30 3.58
CA LEU A 17 -5.22 -17.19 2.71
C LEU A 17 -4.08 -17.57 1.76
N TRP A 18 -3.13 -18.40 2.22
CA TRP A 18 -2.06 -18.90 1.38
C TRP A 18 -2.58 -19.81 0.25
N LEU A 19 -3.50 -20.70 0.60
CA LEU A 19 -4.16 -21.59 -0.37
C LEU A 19 -4.98 -20.79 -1.40
N LEU A 20 -5.76 -19.82 -0.91
CA LEU A 20 -6.57 -18.95 -1.76
C LEU A 20 -5.72 -18.11 -2.71
N ASN A 21 -4.60 -17.54 -2.22
CA ASN A 21 -3.65 -16.83 -3.06
C ASN A 21 -3.13 -17.70 -4.19
N HIS A 22 -2.76 -18.94 -3.90
CA HIS A 22 -2.26 -19.87 -4.90
C HIS A 22 -3.31 -20.13 -6.01
N PHE A 23 -4.51 -20.53 -5.65
CA PHE A 23 -5.53 -20.87 -6.62
C PHE A 23 -6.02 -19.66 -7.41
N HIS A 24 -6.27 -18.53 -6.76
CA HIS A 24 -6.70 -17.33 -7.47
C HIS A 24 -5.62 -16.77 -8.39
N PHE A 25 -4.36 -16.84 -8.01
CA PHE A 25 -3.26 -16.42 -8.87
C PHE A 25 -3.16 -17.31 -10.11
N LEU A 26 -3.24 -18.62 -9.97
CA LEU A 26 -3.21 -19.54 -11.10
C LEU A 26 -4.43 -19.36 -12.02
N ASP A 27 -5.61 -19.17 -11.44
CA ASP A 27 -6.83 -18.93 -12.19
C ASP A 27 -6.79 -17.62 -12.98
N ALA A 28 -6.27 -16.54 -12.36
CA ALA A 28 -6.09 -15.26 -13.03
C ALA A 28 -5.11 -15.30 -14.22
N GLY A 29 -4.22 -16.30 -14.26
CA GLY A 29 -3.29 -16.53 -15.36
C GLY A 29 -3.82 -17.45 -16.48
N ARG A 30 -5.05 -17.95 -16.37
CA ARG A 30 -5.63 -18.77 -17.42
C ARG A 30 -5.89 -17.96 -18.69
N PRO A 31 -5.70 -18.56 -19.87
CA PRO A 31 -6.09 -17.91 -21.11
C PRO A 31 -7.58 -17.54 -21.11
N SER A 32 -7.89 -16.35 -21.57
CA SER A 32 -9.26 -15.93 -21.84
C SER A 32 -9.87 -16.76 -23.02
N PRO A 33 -11.19 -16.79 -23.19
CA PRO A 33 -11.83 -17.53 -24.30
C PRO A 33 -11.33 -17.12 -25.69
N ASP A 34 -10.82 -15.90 -25.83
CA ASP A 34 -10.21 -15.39 -27.06
C ASP A 34 -8.72 -15.78 -27.23
N GLY A 35 -8.17 -16.58 -26.31
CA GLY A 35 -6.77 -17.00 -26.29
C GLY A 35 -5.79 -15.99 -25.68
N THR A 36 -6.26 -14.84 -25.22
CA THR A 36 -5.40 -13.82 -24.59
C THR A 36 -4.88 -14.32 -23.25
N VAL A 37 -3.55 -14.34 -23.09
CA VAL A 37 -2.89 -14.67 -21.82
C VAL A 37 -2.53 -13.36 -21.11
N ARG A 38 -2.99 -13.20 -19.88
CA ARG A 38 -2.66 -12.06 -19.03
C ARG A 38 -1.68 -12.49 -17.94
N ARG A 39 -0.80 -11.57 -17.55
CA ARG A 39 0.05 -11.79 -16.38
C ARG A 39 -0.85 -11.86 -15.13
N PRO A 40 -0.79 -12.96 -14.36
CA PRO A 40 -1.63 -13.09 -13.18
C PRO A 40 -1.24 -12.06 -12.11
N LEU A 41 -2.25 -11.57 -11.41
CA LEU A 41 -2.12 -10.62 -10.34
C LEU A 41 -3.20 -10.89 -9.30
N THR A 42 -2.82 -10.93 -8.02
CA THR A 42 -3.75 -10.94 -6.90
C THR A 42 -3.44 -9.79 -5.97
N PHE A 43 -4.46 -9.16 -5.43
CA PHE A 43 -4.34 -8.19 -4.36
C PHE A 43 -4.94 -8.81 -3.10
N SER A 44 -4.07 -9.12 -2.14
CA SER A 44 -4.45 -9.98 -1.02
C SER A 44 -3.90 -9.48 0.30
N ARG A 45 -4.65 -9.71 1.36
CA ARG A 45 -4.15 -9.60 2.72
C ARG A 45 -2.92 -10.53 2.89
N TYR A 46 -2.08 -10.27 3.86
CA TYR A 46 -0.87 -11.06 4.15
C TYR A 46 -1.16 -12.59 4.28
N ALA A 47 -0.19 -13.39 3.92
CA ALA A 47 -0.23 -14.85 4.09
C ALA A 47 1.10 -15.43 4.62
N GLY A 48 2.04 -14.60 5.03
CA GLY A 48 3.33 -14.99 5.59
C GLY A 48 4.43 -15.21 4.55
N VAL A 49 5.49 -15.90 4.98
CA VAL A 49 6.68 -16.17 4.15
C VAL A 49 6.29 -16.98 2.92
N GLY A 50 6.77 -16.55 1.75
CA GLY A 50 6.42 -17.16 0.47
C GLY A 50 5.30 -16.42 -0.30
N SER A 51 4.60 -15.46 0.34
CA SER A 51 3.52 -14.69 -0.29
C SER A 51 3.98 -13.82 -1.47
N HIS A 52 5.26 -13.52 -1.57
CA HIS A 52 5.84 -12.81 -2.72
C HIS A 52 5.60 -13.51 -4.06
N ARG A 53 5.25 -14.80 -4.06
CA ARG A 53 4.88 -15.56 -5.26
C ARG A 53 3.55 -15.10 -5.86
N TYR A 54 2.72 -14.45 -5.07
CA TYR A 54 1.36 -14.04 -5.41
C TYR A 54 1.17 -12.54 -5.12
N PRO A 55 1.86 -11.67 -5.88
CA PRO A 55 1.72 -10.25 -5.64
C PRO A 55 0.30 -9.79 -6.00
N ILE A 56 -0.23 -8.87 -5.27
CA ILE A 56 0.26 -7.85 -4.35
C ILE A 56 -0.25 -8.15 -2.95
N GLY A 57 0.52 -7.76 -1.91
CA GLY A 57 0.04 -7.80 -0.53
C GLY A 57 -0.45 -6.44 -0.02
N PHE A 58 -1.32 -6.45 1.01
CA PHE A 58 -1.72 -5.25 1.73
C PHE A 58 -1.81 -5.47 3.25
N SER A 59 -1.75 -4.37 4.01
CA SER A 59 -1.68 -4.40 5.47
C SER A 59 -2.93 -4.98 6.15
N GLY A 60 -4.07 -4.93 5.48
CA GLY A 60 -5.34 -5.12 6.17
C GLY A 60 -5.71 -3.90 7.03
N ASP A 61 -6.68 -4.07 7.90
CA ASP A 61 -7.31 -3.00 8.66
C ASP A 61 -6.36 -2.41 9.70
N THR A 62 -5.88 -1.21 9.45
CA THR A 62 -4.89 -0.51 10.28
C THR A 62 -5.57 0.58 11.10
N VAL A 63 -5.29 0.63 12.40
CA VAL A 63 -5.80 1.67 13.30
C VAL A 63 -5.16 3.02 12.98
N ILE A 64 -5.94 4.09 13.02
CA ILE A 64 -5.50 5.46 12.69
C ILE A 64 -4.73 6.07 13.86
N THR A 65 -3.45 5.76 13.96
CA THR A 65 -2.56 6.26 15.03
C THR A 65 -1.15 6.51 14.53
N TRP A 66 -0.39 7.33 15.24
CA TRP A 66 1.04 7.53 15.00
C TRP A 66 1.83 6.23 15.15
N ALA A 67 1.50 5.39 16.11
CA ALA A 67 2.15 4.10 16.32
C ALA A 67 1.98 3.18 15.10
N SER A 68 0.80 3.20 14.48
CA SER A 68 0.54 2.45 13.25
C SER A 68 1.35 2.97 12.07
N LEU A 69 1.50 4.30 11.94
CA LEU A 69 2.35 4.89 10.92
C LEU A 69 3.83 4.57 11.15
N ASP A 70 4.31 4.67 12.37
CA ASP A 70 5.72 4.40 12.74
C ASP A 70 6.12 2.95 12.39
N PHE A 71 5.20 2.02 12.54
CA PHE A 71 5.41 0.62 12.17
C PHE A 71 5.53 0.39 10.65
N GLN A 72 4.91 1.22 9.81
CA GLN A 72 4.87 0.97 8.35
C GLN A 72 6.25 0.97 7.68
N PRO A 73 7.16 1.93 7.92
CA PRO A 73 8.51 1.90 7.36
C PRO A 73 9.30 0.67 7.81
N TYR A 74 9.23 0.33 9.08
CA TYR A 74 9.89 -0.86 9.64
C TYR A 74 9.39 -2.14 8.98
N PHE A 75 8.08 -2.31 8.92
CA PHE A 75 7.48 -3.49 8.30
C PHE A 75 7.84 -3.57 6.81
N THR A 76 7.72 -2.46 6.07
CA THR A 76 8.02 -2.42 4.63
C THR A 76 9.47 -2.83 4.35
N ALA A 77 10.42 -2.32 5.13
CA ALA A 77 11.83 -2.67 4.99
C ALA A 77 12.09 -4.15 5.30
N THR A 78 11.53 -4.67 6.39
CA THR A 78 11.74 -6.08 6.79
C THR A 78 11.04 -7.06 5.86
N ALA A 79 9.84 -6.74 5.39
CA ALA A 79 9.11 -7.56 4.41
C ALA A 79 9.85 -7.66 3.07
N SER A 80 10.52 -6.60 2.65
CA SER A 80 11.34 -6.57 1.43
C SER A 80 12.50 -7.57 1.48
N ASN A 81 13.05 -7.85 2.65
CA ASN A 81 14.13 -8.84 2.84
C ASN A 81 13.71 -10.28 2.51
N VAL A 82 12.42 -10.57 2.54
CA VAL A 82 11.85 -11.88 2.16
C VAL A 82 11.14 -11.83 0.81
N GLY A 83 11.44 -10.82 0.00
CA GLY A 83 10.90 -10.66 -1.36
C GLY A 83 9.49 -10.06 -1.41
N TYR A 84 8.91 -9.64 -0.29
CA TYR A 84 7.56 -9.08 -0.22
C TYR A 84 7.56 -7.57 -0.50
N GLY A 85 8.08 -7.19 -1.67
CA GLY A 85 8.26 -5.79 -2.06
C GLY A 85 7.06 -5.15 -2.75
N TRP A 86 6.12 -5.94 -3.28
CA TRP A 86 4.87 -5.43 -3.86
C TRP A 86 3.83 -5.27 -2.76
N TRP A 87 3.92 -4.15 -2.07
CA TRP A 87 3.21 -3.88 -0.85
C TRP A 87 2.34 -2.64 -0.94
N SER A 88 1.14 -2.75 -0.40
CA SER A 88 0.21 -1.65 -0.18
C SER A 88 -0.19 -1.62 1.29
N HIS A 89 -0.04 -0.49 1.95
CA HIS A 89 -0.64 -0.29 3.26
C HIS A 89 -1.84 0.65 3.15
N ASP A 90 -2.68 0.66 4.17
CA ASP A 90 -3.80 1.59 4.26
C ASP A 90 -3.28 2.99 4.57
N VAL A 91 -3.05 3.81 3.54
CA VAL A 91 -2.54 5.17 3.70
C VAL A 91 -3.54 6.01 4.49
N GLY A 92 -3.13 6.45 5.68
CA GLY A 92 -3.97 7.17 6.62
C GLY A 92 -4.68 6.28 7.64
N GLY A 93 -4.50 4.96 7.56
CA GLY A 93 -5.17 3.98 8.40
C GLY A 93 -6.60 3.66 7.91
N HIS A 94 -7.20 2.59 8.42
CA HIS A 94 -8.50 2.09 7.96
C HIS A 94 -9.65 2.53 8.86
N PHE A 95 -9.52 2.34 10.18
CA PHE A 95 -10.62 2.52 11.13
C PHE A 95 -10.10 2.85 12.54
N PHE A 96 -11.01 3.17 13.47
CA PHE A 96 -10.70 3.60 14.83
C PHE A 96 -9.68 4.74 14.90
N GLY A 97 -9.09 4.96 16.07
CA GLY A 97 -8.09 6.00 16.25
C GLY A 97 -8.70 7.41 16.25
N TYR A 98 -8.01 8.34 15.61
CA TYR A 98 -8.41 9.75 15.63
C TYR A 98 -8.06 10.48 14.33
N LYS A 99 -8.78 11.57 14.07
CA LYS A 99 -8.47 12.46 12.96
C LYS A 99 -7.40 13.46 13.37
N ASP A 100 -6.27 13.42 12.66
CA ASP A 100 -5.12 14.30 12.89
C ASP A 100 -4.53 14.71 11.53
N ASP A 101 -4.48 15.99 11.29
CA ASP A 101 -4.00 16.56 10.03
C ASP A 101 -2.51 16.27 9.79
N GLU A 102 -1.68 16.34 10.84
CA GLU A 102 -0.25 16.06 10.69
C GLU A 102 0.00 14.56 10.45
N LEU A 103 -0.72 13.68 11.13
CA LEU A 103 -0.67 12.25 10.88
C LEU A 103 -1.06 11.94 9.42
N ALA A 104 -2.11 12.54 8.92
CA ALA A 104 -2.56 12.35 7.53
C ALA A 104 -1.50 12.86 6.52
N ILE A 105 -0.86 14.00 6.80
CA ILE A 105 0.24 14.53 6.00
C ILE A 105 1.39 13.50 5.95
N ARG A 106 1.90 13.07 7.12
CA ARG A 106 3.05 12.18 7.19
C ARG A 106 2.78 10.82 6.58
N TRP A 107 1.58 10.29 6.80
CA TRP A 107 1.21 9.01 6.20
C TRP A 107 1.08 9.11 4.68
N THR A 108 0.53 10.21 4.16
CA THR A 108 0.51 10.46 2.71
C THR A 108 1.92 10.58 2.15
N GLN A 109 2.80 11.33 2.81
CA GLN A 109 4.21 11.47 2.40
C GLN A 109 4.92 10.12 2.29
N PHE A 110 4.74 9.24 3.25
CA PHE A 110 5.28 7.87 3.20
C PHE A 110 4.57 7.04 2.12
N GLY A 111 3.25 7.10 2.07
CA GLY A 111 2.42 6.24 1.23
C GLY A 111 2.57 6.48 -0.27
N VAL A 112 2.90 7.69 -0.70
CA VAL A 112 3.09 7.99 -2.13
C VAL A 112 4.32 7.31 -2.72
N PHE A 113 5.28 6.90 -1.88
CA PHE A 113 6.45 6.14 -2.29
C PHE A 113 6.26 4.62 -2.18
N ALA A 114 5.13 4.16 -1.64
CA ALA A 114 4.81 2.73 -1.65
C ALA A 114 4.61 2.22 -3.09
N PRO A 115 5.00 0.99 -3.42
CA PRO A 115 4.79 0.41 -4.74
C PRO A 115 3.34 0.51 -5.20
N ILE A 116 2.41 0.24 -4.30
CA ILE A 116 0.97 0.39 -4.53
C ILE A 116 0.42 1.41 -3.53
N THR A 117 0.07 2.60 -4.02
CA THR A 117 -0.53 3.66 -3.19
C THR A 117 -2.04 3.52 -3.18
N ARG A 118 -2.61 3.45 -2.00
CA ARG A 118 -4.05 3.31 -1.79
C ARG A 118 -4.49 4.12 -0.58
N LEU A 119 -5.35 5.11 -0.81
CA LEU A 119 -6.10 5.76 0.26
C LEU A 119 -7.27 4.82 0.62
N HIS A 120 -7.32 4.37 1.85
CA HIS A 120 -8.34 3.42 2.28
C HIS A 120 -8.92 3.80 3.65
N SER A 121 -10.20 3.59 3.79
CA SER A 121 -10.91 3.83 5.06
C SER A 121 -12.14 2.96 5.17
N SER A 122 -12.58 2.70 6.40
CA SER A 122 -13.91 2.22 6.66
C SER A 122 -14.95 3.32 6.39
N ASP A 123 -16.19 2.92 6.31
CA ASP A 123 -17.35 3.82 6.28
C ASP A 123 -17.41 4.66 7.56
N GLY A 124 -17.49 5.97 7.42
CA GLY A 124 -17.64 6.87 8.55
C GLY A 124 -17.07 8.28 8.31
N PRO A 125 -17.70 9.31 8.90
CA PRO A 125 -17.34 10.71 8.67
C PRO A 125 -15.94 11.08 9.19
N PHE A 126 -15.40 10.31 10.14
CA PHE A 126 -14.07 10.55 10.72
C PHE A 126 -12.95 9.76 10.02
N ASN A 127 -13.30 8.78 9.20
CA ASN A 127 -12.36 7.85 8.60
C ASN A 127 -12.05 8.17 7.14
N THR A 128 -12.55 9.29 6.63
CA THR A 128 -12.30 9.75 5.26
C THR A 128 -10.82 10.13 5.05
N ARG A 129 -10.27 9.85 3.88
CA ARG A 129 -8.85 10.07 3.55
C ARG A 129 -8.63 11.05 2.43
N GLU A 130 -9.69 11.61 1.88
CA GLU A 130 -9.60 12.57 0.80
C GLU A 130 -9.00 13.89 1.31
N PRO A 131 -8.04 14.47 0.58
CA PRO A 131 -7.34 15.68 1.03
C PRO A 131 -8.26 16.85 1.41
N TRP A 132 -9.41 16.99 0.74
CA TRP A 132 -10.38 18.07 1.02
C TRP A 132 -11.16 17.91 2.33
N ARG A 133 -11.02 16.79 3.01
CA ARG A 133 -11.63 16.54 4.33
C ARG A 133 -10.77 17.03 5.49
N TYR A 134 -9.57 17.51 5.21
CA TYR A 134 -8.59 18.00 6.19
C TYR A 134 -8.46 19.51 6.11
N GLY A 135 -7.79 20.12 7.08
CA GLY A 135 -7.48 21.55 7.07
C GLY A 135 -6.64 21.97 5.86
N GLU A 136 -6.66 23.27 5.56
CA GLU A 136 -6.07 23.82 4.34
C GLU A 136 -4.60 23.45 4.14
N ARG A 137 -3.80 23.47 5.21
CA ARG A 137 -2.39 23.06 5.15
C ARG A 137 -2.26 21.59 4.75
N ALA A 138 -3.02 20.72 5.41
CA ALA A 138 -2.99 19.28 5.13
C ALA A 138 -3.46 19.00 3.70
N ARG A 139 -4.54 19.60 3.28
CA ARG A 139 -5.07 19.50 1.92
C ARG A 139 -4.01 19.84 0.87
N ARG A 140 -3.31 20.96 1.04
CA ARG A 140 -2.26 21.39 0.09
C ARG A 140 -1.12 20.40 0.03
N VAL A 141 -0.59 19.99 1.18
CA VAL A 141 0.56 19.06 1.25
C VAL A 141 0.20 17.70 0.70
N MET A 142 -0.90 17.11 1.13
CA MET A 142 -1.37 15.80 0.64
C MET A 142 -1.58 15.84 -0.88
N THR A 143 -2.24 16.88 -1.39
CA THR A 143 -2.46 17.04 -2.83
C THR A 143 -1.15 17.15 -3.61
N SER A 144 -0.15 17.89 -3.09
CA SER A 144 1.16 18.02 -3.74
C SER A 144 1.88 16.68 -3.84
N TYR A 145 1.86 15.88 -2.78
CA TYR A 145 2.49 14.55 -2.79
C TYR A 145 1.76 13.55 -3.68
N LEU A 146 0.43 13.58 -3.71
CA LEU A 146 -0.35 12.75 -4.63
C LEU A 146 -0.11 13.12 -6.10
N ARG A 147 0.07 14.43 -6.40
CA ARG A 147 0.49 14.88 -7.74
C ARG A 147 1.90 14.42 -8.09
N LEU A 148 2.84 14.53 -7.14
CA LEU A 148 4.21 14.01 -7.32
C LEU A 148 4.18 12.53 -7.70
N ARG A 149 3.36 11.71 -7.05
CA ARG A 149 3.18 10.29 -7.37
C ARG A 149 2.67 10.06 -8.80
N ALA A 150 1.89 10.98 -9.33
CA ALA A 150 1.30 10.88 -10.66
C ALA A 150 2.23 11.34 -11.80
N LEU A 151 3.39 11.90 -11.48
CA LEU A 151 4.36 12.33 -12.49
C LEU A 151 4.94 11.13 -13.24
N PRO A 152 5.24 11.28 -14.54
CA PRO A 152 6.05 10.33 -15.27
C PRO A 152 7.40 10.07 -14.61
N LEU A 153 7.94 8.88 -14.77
CA LEU A 153 9.22 8.50 -14.17
C LEU A 153 10.37 9.41 -14.62
N GLU A 154 10.32 9.88 -15.84
CA GLU A 154 11.28 10.82 -16.45
C GLU A 154 11.30 12.15 -15.71
N GLU A 155 10.14 12.75 -15.45
CA GLU A 155 10.02 14.00 -14.70
C GLU A 155 10.49 13.84 -13.24
N LEU A 156 10.25 12.69 -12.62
CA LEU A 156 10.77 12.38 -11.29
C LEU A 156 12.29 12.28 -11.26
N ALA A 157 12.89 11.73 -12.31
CA ALA A 157 14.34 11.63 -12.43
C ALA A 157 14.98 13.02 -12.57
N ASP A 158 14.41 13.90 -13.39
CA ASP A 158 14.87 15.28 -13.56
C ASP A 158 14.79 16.08 -12.26
N LEU A 159 13.68 15.98 -11.53
CA LEU A 159 13.54 16.60 -10.21
C LEU A 159 14.58 16.09 -9.20
N ALA A 160 14.94 14.82 -9.25
CA ALA A 160 15.96 14.24 -8.38
C ALA A 160 17.38 14.73 -8.73
N ILE A 161 17.66 14.97 -10.01
CA ILE A 161 18.94 15.52 -10.48
C ILE A 161 19.06 16.98 -10.04
N ASP A 162 18.03 17.78 -10.24
CA ASP A 162 18.00 19.19 -9.85
C ASP A 162 18.18 19.35 -8.34
N ALA A 163 17.49 18.54 -7.54
CA ALA A 163 17.64 18.56 -6.08
C ALA A 163 19.07 18.22 -5.63
N ARG A 164 19.78 17.33 -6.32
CA ARG A 164 21.21 17.04 -6.04
C ARG A 164 22.13 18.22 -6.35
N HIS A 165 21.88 18.91 -7.45
CA HIS A 165 22.63 20.11 -7.82
C HIS A 165 22.47 21.24 -6.81
N ASP A 166 21.28 21.44 -6.27
CA ASP A 166 21.00 22.44 -5.26
C ASP A 166 21.63 22.11 -3.89
N LEU A 167 21.64 20.83 -3.51
CA LEU A 167 22.29 20.39 -2.27
C LEU A 167 23.82 20.51 -2.32
N GLY A 168 24.42 20.35 -3.51
CA GLY A 168 25.85 20.52 -3.72
C GLY A 168 26.32 21.98 -3.77
N ARG A 169 25.41 22.94 -3.82
CA ARG A 169 25.69 24.39 -3.88
C ARG A 169 25.49 25.13 -2.55
N ARG A 170 25.14 24.43 -1.48
CA ARG A 170 25.06 25.07 -0.16
C ARG A 170 26.48 25.20 0.42
N PRO A 171 26.89 26.43 0.78
CA PRO A 171 28.20 26.70 1.38
C PRO A 171 28.36 26.05 2.75
#